data_980c9092a6bc23899d7c2dc533f3571f
#
_entry.id   980c9092a6bc23899d7c2dc533f3571f
#
_cell.length_a   1.000
_cell.length_b   1.000
_cell.length_c   1.000
_cell.angle_alpha   90.00
_cell.angle_beta   90.00
_cell.angle_gamma   90.00
#
_symmetry.space_group_name_H-M   'P 1'
#
loop_
_entity.id
_entity.type
_entity.pdbx_description
1 polymer ?
#
loop_
_entity_poly.entity_id
_entity_poly.type
_entity_poly.pdbx_seq_one_letter_code
_entity_poly.pdbx_strand_id
1 'polypeptide(L)'
;MLKRRTLFAAAPALLASPAIAQTRTKVRFAGGGVALYGYMPFFVAIGQDLFAKHGLDPEIAMFPGGALAMSAVLGGSSDIACGFYEHTIQIAAKGGKLTAFVLQAQNSGLALGVRKDLAGEIKTAADLKGRKIGVSAPGSSTHLFAMQLMVKAGLKRTDAAAIGVGTTQTALAAFQSKQIDALSLFDPIIADLESRGEMVVLADARDTAGSMAIFGGPYASGSLYAETAWLTKNEDTCRKAAAAIVEAVTFLKSATPDQAISALGKGMCFLDANVCGSAFTRNREAFNHTGKFTMEQAETVKKMLAGFDPAIAAANVDLVPTFTNRLS
;
A
#
# COMPACT_ATOMS: atom_id res chain seq x y z
N MET A 1 -25.91 -75.58 36.68
CA MET A 1 -26.45 -74.20 36.79
C MET A 1 -25.32 -73.25 36.77
N LEU A 2 -25.04 -72.67 35.59
CA LEU A 2 -23.97 -71.65 35.41
C LEU A 2 -24.62 -70.25 35.46
N LYS A 3 -24.16 -69.42 36.42
CA LYS A 3 -24.58 -68.00 36.52
C LYS A 3 -23.74 -67.16 35.53
N ARG A 4 -24.47 -66.49 34.55
CA ARG A 4 -23.92 -65.52 33.68
C ARG A 4 -23.66 -64.21 34.45
N ARG A 5 -22.36 -63.79 34.54
CA ARG A 5 -21.96 -62.45 35.00
C ARG A 5 -21.98 -61.50 33.79
N THR A 6 -22.88 -60.55 33.81
CA THR A 6 -22.92 -59.44 32.89
C THR A 6 -21.86 -58.40 33.29
N LEU A 7 -20.80 -58.23 32.43
CA LEU A 7 -19.83 -57.14 32.53
C LEU A 7 -20.44 -55.87 31.89
N PHE A 8 -20.71 -54.88 32.73
CA PHE A 8 -20.99 -53.53 32.24
C PHE A 8 -19.67 -52.88 31.84
N ALA A 9 -19.46 -52.66 30.54
CA ALA A 9 -18.36 -51.82 30.02
C ALA A 9 -18.79 -50.35 30.14
N ALA A 10 -18.19 -49.63 31.08
CA ALA A 10 -18.32 -48.18 31.16
C ALA A 10 -17.51 -47.56 30.04
N ALA A 11 -18.16 -46.99 29.02
CA ALA A 11 -17.53 -46.17 28.01
C ALA A 11 -17.10 -44.80 28.62
N PRO A 12 -15.88 -44.34 28.43
CA PRO A 12 -15.49 -43.00 28.87
C PRO A 12 -16.24 -41.96 28.03
N ALA A 13 -17.09 -41.15 28.65
CA ALA A 13 -17.66 -39.97 28.05
C ALA A 13 -16.53 -38.95 27.79
N LEU A 14 -16.11 -38.82 26.56
CA LEU A 14 -15.27 -37.73 26.10
C LEU A 14 -16.07 -36.45 26.31
N LEU A 15 -15.76 -35.69 27.36
CA LEU A 15 -16.21 -34.33 27.54
C LEU A 15 -15.60 -33.49 26.41
N ALA A 16 -16.39 -33.30 25.34
CA ALA A 16 -16.07 -32.29 24.33
C ALA A 16 -16.13 -30.94 25.03
N SER A 17 -14.99 -30.35 25.37
CA SER A 17 -14.91 -28.97 25.79
C SER A 17 -15.55 -28.11 24.69
N PRO A 18 -16.50 -27.23 25.01
CA PRO A 18 -17.04 -26.32 24.01
C PRO A 18 -15.85 -25.49 23.50
N ALA A 19 -15.57 -25.59 22.20
CA ALA A 19 -14.68 -24.64 21.53
C ALA A 19 -15.33 -23.26 21.71
N ILE A 20 -14.80 -22.45 22.63
CA ILE A 20 -15.19 -21.05 22.75
C ILE A 20 -14.79 -20.43 21.42
N ALA A 21 -15.76 -20.22 20.55
CA ALA A 21 -15.57 -19.47 19.32
C ALA A 21 -15.07 -18.09 19.75
N GLN A 22 -13.78 -17.85 19.59
CA GLN A 22 -13.16 -16.57 19.94
C GLN A 22 -13.84 -15.50 19.09
N THR A 23 -14.62 -14.64 19.71
CA THR A 23 -15.36 -13.57 19.05
C THR A 23 -14.34 -12.65 18.40
N ARG A 24 -14.26 -12.64 17.07
CA ARG A 24 -13.37 -11.78 16.32
C ARG A 24 -13.83 -10.32 16.45
N THR A 25 -12.86 -9.41 16.53
CA THR A 25 -13.14 -7.97 16.59
C THR A 25 -13.40 -7.45 15.19
N LYS A 26 -14.58 -6.88 14.95
CA LYS A 26 -14.91 -6.21 13.70
C LYS A 26 -14.03 -4.99 13.49
N VAL A 27 -13.51 -4.79 12.29
CA VAL A 27 -12.67 -3.65 11.92
C VAL A 27 -12.87 -3.32 10.44
N ARG A 28 -13.07 -2.04 10.14
CA ARG A 28 -13.30 -1.54 8.77
C ARG A 28 -12.00 -1.01 8.19
N PHE A 29 -11.53 -1.63 7.11
CA PHE A 29 -10.36 -1.19 6.38
C PHE A 29 -10.73 -0.41 5.12
N ALA A 30 -10.01 0.69 4.86
CA ALA A 30 -9.99 1.40 3.59
C ALA A 30 -8.70 1.10 2.84
N GLY A 31 -8.77 0.38 1.71
CA GLY A 31 -7.63 0.10 0.85
C GLY A 31 -7.44 1.18 -0.21
N GLY A 32 -6.24 1.71 -0.34
CA GLY A 32 -5.90 2.82 -1.25
C GLY A 32 -5.63 2.39 -2.70
N GLY A 33 -6.28 1.38 -3.20
CA GLY A 33 -6.17 0.84 -4.55
C GLY A 33 -6.13 -0.67 -4.57
N VAL A 34 -6.58 -1.27 -5.67
CA VAL A 34 -6.59 -2.73 -5.87
C VAL A 34 -5.31 -3.16 -6.57
N ALA A 35 -4.79 -4.33 -6.21
CA ALA A 35 -3.67 -5.01 -6.87
C ALA A 35 -2.37 -4.19 -6.97
N LEU A 36 -2.14 -3.27 -6.04
CA LEU A 36 -0.92 -2.46 -6.00
C LEU A 36 0.17 -3.14 -5.17
N TYR A 37 1.34 -3.30 -5.75
CA TYR A 37 2.45 -3.99 -5.08
C TYR A 37 3.02 -3.22 -3.88
N GLY A 38 2.84 -1.90 -3.82
CA GLY A 38 3.12 -1.12 -2.61
C GLY A 38 2.27 -1.53 -1.38
N TYR A 39 1.16 -2.27 -1.60
CA TYR A 39 0.28 -2.82 -0.56
C TYR A 39 0.18 -4.34 -0.59
N MET A 40 1.09 -5.02 -1.28
CA MET A 40 1.05 -6.48 -1.43
C MET A 40 0.94 -7.24 -0.10
N PRO A 41 1.64 -6.84 0.99
CA PRO A 41 1.46 -7.49 2.29
C PRO A 41 0.02 -7.43 2.81
N PHE A 42 -0.68 -6.32 2.60
CA PHE A 42 -2.09 -6.18 2.98
C PHE A 42 -2.98 -7.15 2.17
N PHE A 43 -2.75 -7.30 0.87
CA PHE A 43 -3.50 -8.25 0.04
C PHE A 43 -3.19 -9.70 0.38
N VAL A 44 -1.95 -10.03 0.73
CA VAL A 44 -1.59 -11.36 1.25
C VAL A 44 -2.28 -11.61 2.58
N ALA A 45 -2.34 -10.63 3.48
CA ALA A 45 -3.05 -10.77 4.75
C ALA A 45 -4.54 -11.03 4.56
N ILE A 46 -5.16 -10.45 3.52
CA ILE A 46 -6.54 -10.74 3.12
C ILE A 46 -6.65 -12.15 2.52
N GLY A 47 -5.84 -12.43 1.49
CA GLY A 47 -5.95 -13.68 0.71
C GLY A 47 -5.63 -14.94 1.52
N GLN A 48 -4.86 -14.82 2.61
CA GLN A 48 -4.48 -15.89 3.52
C GLN A 48 -5.24 -15.85 4.86
N ASP A 49 -6.31 -15.05 4.97
CA ASP A 49 -7.10 -14.91 6.19
C ASP A 49 -6.28 -14.57 7.45
N LEU A 50 -5.13 -13.86 7.29
CA LEU A 50 -4.25 -13.56 8.43
C LEU A 50 -4.91 -12.63 9.44
N PHE A 51 -5.74 -11.67 9.00
CA PHE A 51 -6.52 -10.85 9.92
C PHE A 51 -7.42 -11.71 10.81
N ALA A 52 -8.11 -12.70 10.22
CA ALA A 52 -8.97 -13.62 10.95
C ALA A 52 -8.16 -14.52 11.89
N LYS A 53 -6.98 -14.98 11.48
CA LYS A 53 -6.02 -15.73 12.31
C LYS A 53 -5.60 -14.94 13.54
N HIS A 54 -5.42 -13.62 13.40
CA HIS A 54 -5.09 -12.72 14.50
C HIS A 54 -6.32 -12.19 15.27
N GLY A 55 -7.51 -12.79 15.07
CA GLY A 55 -8.71 -12.48 15.86
C GLY A 55 -9.47 -11.23 15.39
N LEU A 56 -9.29 -10.81 14.14
CA LEU A 56 -10.04 -9.73 13.52
C LEU A 56 -11.09 -10.28 12.54
N ASP A 57 -12.19 -9.54 12.38
CA ASP A 57 -13.23 -9.74 11.37
C ASP A 57 -13.19 -8.51 10.43
N PRO A 58 -12.40 -8.55 9.32
CA PRO A 58 -12.16 -7.38 8.50
C PRO A 58 -13.31 -7.12 7.54
N GLU A 59 -13.86 -5.91 7.57
CA GLU A 59 -14.69 -5.35 6.50
C GLU A 59 -13.80 -4.47 5.61
N ILE A 60 -13.66 -4.80 4.33
CA ILE A 60 -12.68 -4.15 3.45
C ILE A 60 -13.38 -3.39 2.35
N ALA A 61 -13.20 -2.06 2.33
CA ALA A 61 -13.63 -1.18 1.25
C ALA A 61 -12.41 -0.73 0.43
N MET A 62 -12.45 -0.94 -0.89
CA MET A 62 -11.37 -0.54 -1.80
C MET A 62 -11.73 0.77 -2.51
N PHE A 63 -10.80 1.70 -2.50
CA PHE A 63 -10.93 3.01 -3.12
C PHE A 63 -10.00 3.15 -4.33
N PRO A 64 -10.27 4.03 -5.30
CA PRO A 64 -9.41 4.25 -6.47
C PRO A 64 -7.98 4.68 -6.15
N GLY A 65 -7.74 5.25 -4.97
CA GLY A 65 -6.40 5.71 -4.54
C GLY A 65 -6.34 6.03 -3.05
N GLY A 66 -5.10 6.14 -2.52
CA GLY A 66 -4.85 6.34 -1.09
C GLY A 66 -5.46 7.60 -0.48
N ALA A 67 -5.57 8.69 -1.25
CA ALA A 67 -6.21 9.92 -0.78
C ALA A 67 -7.70 9.71 -0.43
N LEU A 68 -8.41 8.88 -1.21
CA LEU A 68 -9.82 8.56 -0.95
C LEU A 68 -9.96 7.60 0.25
N ALA A 69 -9.05 6.62 0.38
CA ALA A 69 -8.98 5.75 1.55
C ALA A 69 -8.71 6.55 2.85
N MET A 70 -7.79 7.52 2.79
CA MET A 70 -7.54 8.45 3.90
C MET A 70 -8.80 9.25 4.26
N SER A 71 -9.52 9.76 3.26
CA SER A 71 -10.76 10.51 3.48
C SER A 71 -11.84 9.64 4.13
N ALA A 72 -11.92 8.35 3.81
CA ALA A 72 -12.84 7.41 4.45
C ALA A 72 -12.55 7.23 5.95
N VAL A 73 -11.28 7.20 6.35
CA VAL A 73 -10.89 7.16 7.77
C VAL A 73 -11.22 8.47 8.47
N LEU A 74 -10.86 9.63 7.89
CA LEU A 74 -11.16 10.94 8.46
C LEU A 74 -12.67 11.21 8.56
N GLY A 75 -13.46 10.64 7.67
CA GLY A 75 -14.93 10.72 7.68
C GLY A 75 -15.62 9.67 8.56
N GLY A 76 -14.86 8.77 9.22
CA GLY A 76 -15.39 7.75 10.12
C GLY A 76 -16.12 6.58 9.43
N SER A 77 -16.08 6.48 8.09
CA SER A 77 -16.63 5.35 7.35
C SER A 77 -15.71 4.11 7.38
N SER A 78 -14.44 4.29 7.70
CA SER A 78 -13.47 3.22 7.94
C SER A 78 -12.65 3.53 9.18
N ASP A 79 -12.06 2.50 9.78
CA ASP A 79 -11.29 2.61 11.02
C ASP A 79 -9.78 2.71 10.75
N ILE A 80 -9.29 1.93 9.79
CA ILE A 80 -7.87 1.82 9.43
C ILE A 80 -7.74 2.00 7.91
N ALA A 81 -6.80 2.82 7.47
CA ALA A 81 -6.41 2.89 6.07
C ALA A 81 -5.16 2.06 5.79
N CYS A 82 -5.19 1.31 4.68
CA CYS A 82 -4.01 0.86 3.97
C CYS A 82 -3.65 1.92 2.94
N GLY A 83 -2.62 2.70 3.23
CA GLY A 83 -2.20 3.84 2.42
C GLY A 83 -0.73 4.16 2.65
N PHE A 84 -0.22 5.22 2.00
CA PHE A 84 1.16 5.63 2.20
C PHE A 84 1.32 6.52 3.42
N TYR A 85 2.47 6.40 4.08
CA TYR A 85 2.83 7.15 5.27
C TYR A 85 2.75 8.68 5.08
N GLU A 86 3.05 9.20 3.91
CA GLU A 86 3.00 10.63 3.60
C GLU A 86 1.63 11.29 3.92
N HIS A 87 0.54 10.52 3.90
CA HIS A 87 -0.78 11.01 4.27
C HIS A 87 -0.84 11.48 5.72
N THR A 88 -0.11 10.82 6.63
CA THR A 88 -0.07 11.26 8.05
C THR A 88 0.58 12.62 8.19
N ILE A 89 1.67 12.88 7.43
CA ILE A 89 2.34 14.18 7.42
C ILE A 89 1.46 15.26 6.78
N GLN A 90 0.79 14.95 5.66
CA GLN A 90 -0.13 15.88 5.00
C GLN A 90 -1.28 16.32 5.93
N ILE A 91 -1.81 15.39 6.72
CA ILE A 91 -2.87 15.69 7.68
C ILE A 91 -2.33 16.45 8.89
N ALA A 92 -1.14 16.10 9.39
CA ALA A 92 -0.48 16.82 10.47
C ALA A 92 -0.21 18.29 10.10
N ALA A 93 0.20 18.56 8.86
CA ALA A 93 0.39 19.93 8.36
C ALA A 93 -0.90 20.76 8.35
N LYS A 94 -2.06 20.11 8.34
CA LYS A 94 -3.40 20.74 8.41
C LYS A 94 -3.99 20.73 9.82
N GLY A 95 -3.20 20.35 10.84
CA GLY A 95 -3.63 20.27 12.24
C GLY A 95 -4.42 19.02 12.60
N GLY A 96 -4.60 18.08 11.67
CA GLY A 96 -5.23 16.77 11.95
C GLY A 96 -4.24 15.76 12.53
N LYS A 97 -4.74 14.62 12.95
CA LYS A 97 -3.94 13.61 13.69
C LYS A 97 -4.19 12.21 13.16
N LEU A 98 -3.34 11.75 12.25
CA LEU A 98 -3.24 10.36 11.82
C LEU A 98 -1.92 9.76 12.31
N THR A 99 -1.94 8.53 12.78
CA THR A 99 -0.74 7.79 13.22
C THR A 99 -0.63 6.49 12.45
N ALA A 100 0.50 6.30 11.75
CA ALA A 100 0.86 5.03 11.13
C ALA A 100 1.45 4.10 12.19
N PHE A 101 1.09 2.79 12.14
CA PHE A 101 1.46 1.86 13.21
C PHE A 101 2.10 0.55 12.72
N VAL A 102 2.15 0.32 11.41
CA VAL A 102 2.96 -0.73 10.79
C VAL A 102 3.38 -0.30 9.39
N LEU A 103 4.66 -0.45 9.09
CA LEU A 103 5.24 -0.16 7.77
C LEU A 103 5.28 -1.44 6.95
N GLN A 104 4.64 -1.45 5.78
CA GLN A 104 4.60 -2.59 4.87
C GLN A 104 5.74 -2.54 3.84
N ALA A 105 6.09 -1.32 3.40
CA ALA A 105 7.07 -1.10 2.35
C ALA A 105 8.01 0.08 2.67
N GLN A 106 9.29 -0.11 2.36
CA GLN A 106 10.38 0.82 2.64
C GLN A 106 10.93 1.52 1.38
N ASN A 107 10.40 1.18 0.21
CA ASN A 107 10.59 1.88 -1.06
C ASN A 107 9.23 2.32 -1.57
N SER A 108 9.18 3.33 -2.45
CA SER A 108 7.88 3.79 -2.92
C SER A 108 7.18 2.78 -3.84
N GLY A 109 7.93 1.95 -4.55
CA GLY A 109 7.36 0.98 -5.49
C GLY A 109 6.72 1.63 -6.73
N LEU A 110 6.88 2.94 -6.89
CA LEU A 110 6.30 3.74 -7.96
C LEU A 110 7.21 3.83 -9.18
N ALA A 111 6.60 3.90 -10.36
CA ALA A 111 7.28 4.32 -11.56
C ALA A 111 6.42 5.33 -12.33
N LEU A 112 7.07 6.20 -13.10
CA LEU A 112 6.44 7.08 -14.06
C LEU A 112 6.97 6.74 -15.45
N GLY A 113 6.06 6.38 -16.34
CA GLY A 113 6.38 6.09 -17.74
C GLY A 113 5.51 6.87 -18.69
N VAL A 114 5.99 7.02 -19.93
CA VAL A 114 5.31 7.71 -21.01
C VAL A 114 4.93 6.73 -22.12
N ARG A 115 3.90 7.06 -22.87
CA ARG A 115 3.51 6.25 -24.03
C ARG A 115 4.68 6.17 -25.02
N LYS A 116 4.86 4.98 -25.62
CA LYS A 116 5.95 4.71 -26.56
C LYS A 116 5.94 5.68 -27.76
N ASP A 117 4.75 6.05 -28.25
CA ASP A 117 4.62 6.99 -29.36
C ASP A 117 5.03 8.43 -29.01
N LEU A 118 5.12 8.78 -27.72
CA LEU A 118 5.57 10.07 -27.22
C LEU A 118 7.03 10.05 -26.72
N ALA A 119 7.70 8.90 -26.67
CA ALA A 119 9.05 8.78 -26.11
C ALA A 119 10.13 9.58 -26.88
N GLY A 120 9.87 10.00 -28.12
CA GLY A 120 10.70 10.92 -28.87
C GLY A 120 10.60 12.37 -28.40
N GLU A 121 9.45 12.76 -27.86
CA GLU A 121 9.14 14.11 -27.37
C GLU A 121 9.35 14.26 -25.87
N ILE A 122 9.00 13.23 -25.08
CA ILE A 122 9.08 13.24 -23.62
C ILE A 122 10.23 12.32 -23.18
N LYS A 123 11.38 12.90 -22.91
CA LYS A 123 12.62 12.19 -22.54
C LYS A 123 12.99 12.38 -21.07
N THR A 124 12.49 13.45 -20.46
CA THR A 124 12.77 13.82 -19.07
C THR A 124 11.50 14.31 -18.38
N ALA A 125 11.53 14.43 -17.07
CA ALA A 125 10.39 15.00 -16.32
C ALA A 125 10.11 16.46 -16.67
N ALA A 126 11.08 17.22 -17.22
CA ALA A 126 10.85 18.59 -17.70
C ALA A 126 9.89 18.64 -18.91
N ASP A 127 9.88 17.59 -19.73
CA ASP A 127 9.03 17.50 -20.92
C ASP A 127 7.56 17.17 -20.59
N LEU A 128 7.26 16.95 -19.31
CA LEU A 128 5.88 16.72 -18.84
C LEU A 128 5.04 18.01 -18.80
N LYS A 129 5.65 19.18 -19.05
CA LYS A 129 4.93 20.45 -19.09
C LYS A 129 3.80 20.42 -20.13
N GLY A 130 2.58 20.75 -19.69
CA GLY A 130 1.36 20.74 -20.53
C GLY A 130 0.80 19.35 -20.81
N ARG A 131 1.43 18.27 -20.30
CA ARG A 131 0.99 16.89 -20.52
C ARG A 131 -0.07 16.44 -19.51
N LYS A 132 -0.76 15.35 -19.87
CA LYS A 132 -1.74 14.67 -19.01
C LYS A 132 -1.08 13.47 -18.36
N ILE A 133 -0.97 13.49 -17.03
CA ILE A 133 -0.37 12.41 -16.26
C ILE A 133 -1.49 11.62 -15.56
N GLY A 134 -1.67 10.36 -15.93
CA GLY A 134 -2.55 9.44 -15.21
C GLY A 134 -1.99 9.15 -13.82
N VAL A 135 -2.83 9.21 -12.82
CA VAL A 135 -2.54 8.89 -11.42
C VAL A 135 -3.70 8.08 -10.84
N SER A 136 -3.50 7.34 -9.77
CA SER A 136 -4.60 6.56 -9.17
C SER A 136 -5.77 7.47 -8.77
N ALA A 137 -5.48 8.55 -8.05
CA ALA A 137 -6.40 9.65 -7.76
C ALA A 137 -5.58 10.92 -7.46
N PRO A 138 -6.08 12.12 -7.74
CA PRO A 138 -5.44 13.36 -7.31
C PRO A 138 -5.22 13.37 -5.78
N GLY A 139 -4.01 13.77 -5.35
CA GLY A 139 -3.61 13.77 -3.94
C GLY A 139 -3.07 12.44 -3.40
N SER A 140 -3.21 11.34 -4.14
CA SER A 140 -2.61 10.05 -3.78
C SER A 140 -1.11 10.01 -4.09
N SER A 141 -0.39 9.04 -3.53
CA SER A 141 1.06 8.84 -3.67
C SER A 141 1.55 8.86 -5.12
N THR A 142 0.77 8.31 -6.04
CA THR A 142 1.05 8.36 -7.48
C THR A 142 1.08 9.79 -8.03
N HIS A 143 0.21 10.68 -7.54
CA HIS A 143 0.22 12.09 -7.88
C HIS A 143 1.40 12.81 -7.22
N LEU A 144 1.67 12.53 -5.93
CA LEU A 144 2.80 13.14 -5.20
C LEU A 144 4.14 12.76 -5.84
N PHE A 145 4.28 11.52 -6.31
CA PHE A 145 5.47 11.06 -7.04
C PHE A 145 5.69 11.83 -8.35
N ALA A 146 4.64 11.99 -9.15
CA ALA A 146 4.71 12.79 -10.37
C ALA A 146 5.10 14.26 -10.08
N MET A 147 4.49 14.87 -9.04
CA MET A 147 4.83 16.23 -8.61
C MET A 147 6.29 16.34 -8.15
N GLN A 148 6.81 15.38 -7.40
CA GLN A 148 8.22 15.35 -6.97
C GLN A 148 9.17 15.36 -8.17
N LEU A 149 8.90 14.53 -9.18
CA LEU A 149 9.71 14.46 -10.39
C LEU A 149 9.66 15.78 -11.17
N MET A 150 8.47 16.35 -11.34
CA MET A 150 8.29 17.63 -12.03
C MET A 150 9.02 18.77 -11.34
N VAL A 151 8.88 18.90 -10.01
CA VAL A 151 9.54 19.96 -9.24
C VAL A 151 11.06 19.80 -9.27
N LYS A 152 11.59 18.58 -9.16
CA LYS A 152 13.03 18.33 -9.34
C LYS A 152 13.55 18.72 -10.73
N ALA A 153 12.68 18.66 -11.75
CA ALA A 153 12.97 19.08 -13.11
C ALA A 153 12.70 20.59 -13.36
N GLY A 154 12.42 21.37 -12.30
CA GLY A 154 12.20 22.82 -12.39
C GLY A 154 10.81 23.24 -12.81
N LEU A 155 9.84 22.31 -12.88
CA LEU A 155 8.44 22.61 -13.18
C LEU A 155 7.67 22.96 -11.90
N LYS A 156 6.55 23.67 -12.07
CA LYS A 156 5.53 23.84 -11.03
C LYS A 156 4.65 22.60 -10.98
N ARG A 157 4.08 22.29 -9.81
CA ARG A 157 3.12 21.17 -9.62
C ARG A 157 1.85 21.29 -10.50
N THR A 158 1.57 22.49 -11.01
CA THR A 158 0.41 22.79 -11.87
C THR A 158 0.75 22.81 -13.34
N ASP A 159 2.01 22.59 -13.73
CA ASP A 159 2.46 22.64 -15.13
C ASP A 159 2.03 21.42 -15.95
N ALA A 160 1.49 20.37 -15.32
CA ALA A 160 0.87 19.23 -15.98
C ALA A 160 -0.48 18.90 -15.32
N ALA A 161 -1.38 18.27 -16.09
CA ALA A 161 -2.69 17.88 -15.58
C ALA A 161 -2.65 16.47 -14.98
N ALA A 162 -3.01 16.32 -13.70
CA ALA A 162 -3.18 15.01 -13.06
C ALA A 162 -4.60 14.48 -13.33
N ILE A 163 -4.69 13.34 -14.02
CA ILE A 163 -5.95 12.67 -14.37
C ILE A 163 -6.11 11.42 -13.51
N GLY A 164 -7.18 11.35 -12.72
CA GLY A 164 -7.51 10.17 -11.92
C GLY A 164 -7.97 9.02 -12.83
N VAL A 165 -7.19 7.95 -12.92
CA VAL A 165 -7.47 6.78 -13.78
C VAL A 165 -7.68 5.49 -13.01
N GLY A 166 -7.60 5.53 -11.66
CA GLY A 166 -7.68 4.33 -10.82
C GLY A 166 -6.42 3.48 -10.88
N THR A 167 -6.55 2.18 -10.55
CA THR A 167 -5.42 1.26 -10.36
C THR A 167 -5.60 -0.09 -11.04
N THR A 168 -6.59 -0.23 -11.93
CA THR A 168 -6.95 -1.49 -12.57
C THR A 168 -7.02 -1.33 -14.10
N GLN A 169 -7.88 -2.08 -14.77
CA GLN A 169 -8.13 -1.98 -16.21
C GLN A 169 -8.48 -0.57 -16.66
N THR A 170 -9.04 0.26 -15.78
CA THR A 170 -9.34 1.68 -16.10
C THR A 170 -8.07 2.48 -16.40
N ALA A 171 -6.99 2.24 -15.64
CA ALA A 171 -5.70 2.88 -15.90
C ALA A 171 -5.06 2.39 -17.22
N LEU A 172 -5.11 1.09 -17.50
CA LEU A 172 -4.67 0.52 -18.78
C LEU A 172 -5.45 1.12 -19.95
N ALA A 173 -6.78 1.13 -19.84
CA ALA A 173 -7.65 1.67 -20.90
C ALA A 173 -7.38 3.16 -21.15
N ALA A 174 -7.21 3.97 -20.13
CA ALA A 174 -6.89 5.40 -20.25
C ALA A 174 -5.54 5.63 -20.96
N PHE A 175 -4.53 4.79 -20.67
CA PHE A 175 -3.22 4.86 -21.30
C PHE A 175 -3.28 4.43 -22.75
N GLN A 176 -3.87 3.26 -23.03
CA GLN A 176 -3.96 2.68 -24.38
C GLN A 176 -4.87 3.50 -25.32
N SER A 177 -5.96 4.07 -24.79
CA SER A 177 -6.84 4.98 -25.56
C SER A 177 -6.30 6.41 -25.71
N LYS A 178 -5.05 6.66 -25.25
CA LYS A 178 -4.37 7.96 -25.40
C LYS A 178 -5.07 9.12 -24.67
N GLN A 179 -5.85 8.83 -23.63
CA GLN A 179 -6.46 9.85 -22.78
C GLN A 179 -5.43 10.54 -21.87
N ILE A 180 -4.29 9.87 -21.60
CA ILE A 180 -3.15 10.35 -20.85
C ILE A 180 -1.86 10.16 -21.65
N ASP A 181 -0.86 11.02 -21.40
CA ASP A 181 0.44 11.00 -22.08
C ASP A 181 1.47 10.20 -21.30
N ALA A 182 1.38 10.25 -19.97
CA ALA A 182 2.21 9.55 -19.01
C ALA A 182 1.34 8.89 -17.94
N LEU A 183 1.89 7.88 -17.26
CA LEU A 183 1.24 7.19 -16.16
C LEU A 183 2.22 7.09 -14.99
N SER A 184 1.82 7.60 -13.83
CA SER A 184 2.50 7.41 -12.56
C SER A 184 1.72 6.40 -11.74
N LEU A 185 2.25 5.18 -11.62
CA LEU A 185 1.53 4.08 -10.97
C LEU A 185 2.49 3.04 -10.40
N PHE A 186 1.95 1.99 -9.86
CA PHE A 186 2.62 0.81 -9.34
C PHE A 186 2.57 -0.35 -10.33
N ASP A 187 3.44 -1.34 -10.10
CA ASP A 187 3.24 -2.67 -10.65
C ASP A 187 1.93 -3.29 -10.09
N PRO A 188 1.30 -4.19 -10.86
CA PRO A 188 1.80 -4.83 -12.07
C PRO A 188 1.48 -4.10 -13.38
N ILE A 189 0.73 -2.98 -13.37
CA ILE A 189 0.34 -2.25 -14.58
C ILE A 189 1.54 -1.69 -15.33
N ILE A 190 2.49 -1.10 -14.61
CA ILE A 190 3.72 -0.57 -15.25
C ILE A 190 4.47 -1.71 -15.94
N ALA A 191 4.68 -2.84 -15.25
CA ALA A 191 5.36 -4.01 -15.82
C ALA A 191 4.63 -4.58 -17.06
N ASP A 192 3.31 -4.58 -17.05
CA ASP A 192 2.51 -5.03 -18.20
C ASP A 192 2.73 -4.13 -19.42
N LEU A 193 2.63 -2.81 -19.25
CA LEU A 193 2.83 -1.84 -20.33
C LEU A 193 4.27 -1.84 -20.86
N GLU A 194 5.27 -2.03 -19.98
CA GLU A 194 6.68 -2.22 -20.38
C GLU A 194 6.86 -3.50 -21.19
N SER A 195 6.31 -4.62 -20.72
CA SER A 195 6.45 -5.93 -21.40
C SER A 195 5.86 -5.97 -22.81
N ARG A 196 4.80 -5.18 -23.02
CA ARG A 196 4.16 -5.01 -24.34
C ARG A 196 4.88 -3.98 -25.22
N GLY A 197 5.89 -3.28 -24.70
CA GLY A 197 6.57 -2.20 -25.42
C GLY A 197 5.69 -0.97 -25.66
N GLU A 198 4.62 -0.80 -24.90
CA GLU A 198 3.67 0.33 -25.00
C GLU A 198 4.15 1.55 -24.18
N MET A 199 5.05 1.34 -23.22
CA MET A 199 5.58 2.36 -22.30
C MET A 199 7.11 2.43 -22.31
N VAL A 200 7.63 3.63 -22.10
CA VAL A 200 9.03 3.88 -21.72
C VAL A 200 9.02 4.49 -20.32
N VAL A 201 9.69 3.84 -19.37
CA VAL A 201 9.81 4.35 -17.99
C VAL A 201 10.83 5.48 -17.95
N LEU A 202 10.44 6.65 -17.43
CA LEU A 202 11.29 7.82 -17.22
C LEU A 202 11.90 7.88 -15.82
N ALA A 203 11.15 7.39 -14.82
CA ALA A 203 11.59 7.38 -13.43
C ALA A 203 11.07 6.10 -12.76
N ASP A 204 11.99 5.40 -12.09
CA ASP A 204 11.73 4.10 -11.47
C ASP A 204 12.18 4.12 -10.00
N ALA A 205 11.23 3.96 -9.08
CA ALA A 205 11.49 3.84 -7.65
C ALA A 205 10.97 2.49 -7.10
N ARG A 206 10.88 1.46 -7.96
CA ARG A 206 10.45 0.12 -7.59
C ARG A 206 11.53 -0.65 -6.83
N ASP A 207 12.80 -0.34 -7.07
CA ASP A 207 13.93 -0.87 -6.30
C ASP A 207 14.50 0.16 -5.31
N THR A 208 15.39 -0.29 -4.45
CA THR A 208 16.01 0.54 -3.42
C THR A 208 16.87 1.65 -4.02
N ALA A 209 17.66 1.34 -5.05
CA ALA A 209 18.58 2.30 -5.66
C ALA A 209 17.82 3.46 -6.34
N GLY A 210 16.79 3.13 -7.12
CA GLY A 210 15.93 4.12 -7.78
C GLY A 210 15.14 4.95 -6.77
N SER A 211 14.60 4.33 -5.73
CA SER A 211 13.92 5.03 -4.64
C SER A 211 14.86 6.03 -3.96
N MET A 212 16.04 5.61 -3.55
CA MET A 212 17.05 6.46 -2.93
C MET A 212 17.46 7.63 -3.85
N ALA A 213 17.68 7.39 -5.14
CA ALA A 213 18.06 8.43 -6.11
C ALA A 213 16.96 9.49 -6.28
N ILE A 214 15.68 9.06 -6.29
CA ILE A 214 14.55 9.96 -6.49
C ILE A 214 14.24 10.74 -5.22
N PHE A 215 14.21 10.09 -4.05
CA PHE A 215 13.81 10.75 -2.80
C PHE A 215 14.99 11.32 -2.00
N GLY A 216 16.22 10.90 -2.28
CA GLY A 216 17.44 11.38 -1.61
C GLY A 216 17.67 10.78 -0.23
N GLY A 217 17.02 9.64 0.08
CA GLY A 217 17.14 8.92 1.33
C GLY A 217 16.18 7.74 1.41
N PRO A 218 16.24 6.94 2.50
CA PRO A 218 15.29 5.85 2.74
C PRO A 218 13.87 6.42 2.86
N TYR A 219 12.88 5.67 2.38
CA TYR A 219 11.52 6.17 2.22
C TYR A 219 10.50 5.26 2.91
N ALA A 220 9.67 5.80 3.81
CA ALA A 220 8.51 5.10 4.34
C ALA A 220 7.35 5.22 3.36
N SER A 221 6.79 4.08 2.91
CA SER A 221 5.72 4.09 1.91
C SER A 221 4.46 3.37 2.42
N GLY A 222 4.12 2.21 1.88
CA GLY A 222 2.92 1.48 2.25
C GLY A 222 2.84 1.20 3.75
N SER A 223 1.74 1.57 4.39
CA SER A 223 1.54 1.44 5.84
C SER A 223 0.07 1.23 6.18
N LEU A 224 -0.21 0.81 7.42
CA LEU A 224 -1.53 0.97 8.02
C LEU A 224 -1.50 2.17 8.96
N TYR A 225 -2.52 3.02 8.86
CA TYR A 225 -2.70 4.16 9.76
C TYR A 225 -4.17 4.37 10.11
N ALA A 226 -4.40 5.03 11.23
CA ALA A 226 -5.72 5.37 11.74
C ALA A 226 -5.72 6.78 12.36
N GLU A 227 -6.89 7.32 12.66
CA GLU A 227 -6.97 8.51 13.52
C GLU A 227 -6.32 8.20 14.88
N THR A 228 -5.45 9.10 15.36
CA THR A 228 -4.69 8.90 16.59
C THR A 228 -5.59 8.62 17.80
N ALA A 229 -6.74 9.31 17.88
CA ALA A 229 -7.69 9.10 18.96
C ALA A 229 -8.36 7.72 18.90
N TRP A 230 -8.68 7.24 17.70
CA TRP A 230 -9.24 5.90 17.49
C TRP A 230 -8.19 4.82 17.80
N LEU A 231 -6.96 4.99 17.29
CA LEU A 231 -5.84 4.07 17.53
C LEU A 231 -5.60 3.89 19.04
N THR A 232 -5.55 4.99 19.80
CA THR A 232 -5.33 4.94 21.24
C THR A 232 -6.42 4.16 22.00
N LYS A 233 -7.66 4.25 21.55
CA LYS A 233 -8.78 3.49 22.13
C LYS A 233 -8.81 2.03 21.70
N ASN A 234 -8.17 1.69 20.58
CA ASN A 234 -8.25 0.38 19.92
C ASN A 234 -6.86 -0.24 19.69
N GLU A 235 -5.91 -0.03 20.61
CA GLU A 235 -4.52 -0.49 20.45
C GLU A 235 -4.40 -2.00 20.23
N ASP A 236 -5.24 -2.81 20.88
CA ASP A 236 -5.25 -4.26 20.67
C ASP A 236 -5.65 -4.63 19.24
N THR A 237 -6.66 -3.95 18.68
CA THR A 237 -7.06 -4.13 17.28
C THR A 237 -5.93 -3.74 16.32
N CYS A 238 -5.26 -2.62 16.58
CA CYS A 238 -4.12 -2.18 15.76
C CYS A 238 -2.93 -3.14 15.87
N ARG A 239 -2.65 -3.69 17.07
CA ARG A 239 -1.59 -4.68 17.27
C ARG A 239 -1.87 -5.98 16.49
N LYS A 240 -3.11 -6.46 16.54
CA LYS A 240 -3.57 -7.61 15.75
C LYS A 240 -3.45 -7.37 14.24
N ALA A 241 -3.83 -6.18 13.78
CA ALA A 241 -3.68 -5.79 12.38
C ALA A 241 -2.20 -5.71 11.98
N ALA A 242 -1.36 -5.12 12.81
CA ALA A 242 0.09 -5.06 12.57
C ALA A 242 0.71 -6.46 12.52
N ALA A 243 0.34 -7.36 13.43
CA ALA A 243 0.82 -8.75 13.44
C ALA A 243 0.45 -9.50 12.13
N ALA A 244 -0.76 -9.31 11.62
CA ALA A 244 -1.18 -9.89 10.33
C ALA A 244 -0.31 -9.37 9.16
N ILE A 245 0.01 -8.08 9.15
CA ILE A 245 0.90 -7.49 8.13
C ILE A 245 2.33 -8.02 8.25
N VAL A 246 2.89 -8.06 9.46
CA VAL A 246 4.27 -8.57 9.68
C VAL A 246 4.38 -10.04 9.28
N GLU A 247 3.35 -10.85 9.54
CA GLU A 247 3.29 -12.23 9.08
C GLU A 247 3.26 -12.33 7.55
N ALA A 248 2.46 -11.50 6.88
CA ALA A 248 2.40 -11.43 5.42
C ALA A 248 3.75 -11.01 4.80
N VAL A 249 4.42 -10.01 5.38
CA VAL A 249 5.76 -9.58 4.92
C VAL A 249 6.79 -10.69 5.13
N THR A 250 6.73 -11.39 6.26
CA THR A 250 7.63 -12.53 6.56
C THR A 250 7.45 -13.65 5.53
N PHE A 251 6.22 -13.97 5.17
CA PHE A 251 5.91 -14.92 4.09
C PHE A 251 6.51 -14.46 2.76
N LEU A 252 6.27 -13.20 2.34
CA LEU A 252 6.75 -12.66 1.07
C LEU A 252 8.28 -12.62 0.95
N LYS A 253 9.01 -12.59 2.07
CA LYS A 253 10.48 -12.60 2.09
C LYS A 253 11.06 -13.85 1.39
N SER A 254 10.45 -15.00 1.60
CA SER A 254 10.91 -16.29 1.09
C SER A 254 10.03 -16.91 0.01
N ALA A 255 8.86 -16.33 -0.26
CA ALA A 255 7.91 -16.84 -1.24
C ALA A 255 8.50 -16.87 -2.65
N THR A 256 8.22 -17.93 -3.41
CA THR A 256 8.42 -17.91 -4.87
C THR A 256 7.40 -16.96 -5.51
N PRO A 257 7.62 -16.48 -6.75
CA PRO A 257 6.63 -15.67 -7.45
C PRO A 257 5.23 -16.31 -7.48
N ASP A 258 5.14 -17.61 -7.80
CA ASP A 258 3.87 -18.34 -7.84
C ASP A 258 3.19 -18.42 -6.47
N GLN A 259 3.96 -18.64 -5.41
CA GLN A 259 3.44 -18.63 -4.04
C GLN A 259 2.92 -17.25 -3.65
N ALA A 260 3.66 -16.19 -3.98
CA ALA A 260 3.27 -14.83 -3.67
C ALA A 260 1.98 -14.42 -4.40
N ILE A 261 1.86 -14.77 -5.69
CA ILE A 261 0.67 -14.46 -6.49
C ILE A 261 -0.54 -15.27 -6.02
N SER A 262 -0.34 -16.57 -5.73
CA SER A 262 -1.42 -17.42 -5.19
C SER A 262 -1.94 -16.93 -3.83
N ALA A 263 -1.07 -16.33 -3.03
CA ALA A 263 -1.39 -15.79 -1.71
C ALA A 263 -2.23 -14.50 -1.74
N LEU A 264 -2.25 -13.79 -2.85
CA LEU A 264 -3.03 -12.52 -2.98
C LEU A 264 -4.56 -12.71 -2.93
N GLY A 265 -5.04 -13.93 -3.12
CA GLY A 265 -6.46 -14.19 -3.29
C GLY A 265 -6.97 -13.92 -4.71
N LYS A 266 -8.21 -14.34 -4.96
CA LYS A 266 -8.80 -14.25 -6.31
C LYS A 266 -8.97 -12.80 -6.77
N GLY A 267 -8.53 -12.50 -8.00
CA GLY A 267 -8.75 -11.20 -8.65
C GLY A 267 -7.77 -10.10 -8.28
N MET A 268 -6.80 -10.37 -7.38
CA MET A 268 -5.79 -9.38 -7.02
C MET A 268 -4.63 -9.30 -8.04
N CYS A 269 -4.37 -10.36 -8.81
CA CYS A 269 -3.60 -10.29 -10.05
C CYS A 269 -4.58 -10.49 -11.20
N PHE A 270 -4.99 -9.39 -11.84
CA PHE A 270 -5.93 -9.38 -12.95
C PHE A 270 -5.24 -9.39 -14.34
N LEU A 271 -3.91 -9.46 -14.34
CA LEU A 271 -3.05 -9.56 -15.52
C LEU A 271 -2.51 -10.99 -15.68
N ASP A 272 -1.66 -11.20 -16.68
CA ASP A 272 -0.96 -12.46 -16.85
C ASP A 272 -0.11 -12.82 -15.63
N ALA A 273 -0.14 -14.08 -15.20
CA ALA A 273 0.55 -14.54 -14.00
C ALA A 273 2.08 -14.34 -14.08
N ASN A 274 2.69 -14.44 -15.27
CA ASN A 274 4.12 -14.21 -15.45
C ASN A 274 4.46 -12.73 -15.26
N VAL A 275 3.60 -11.81 -15.74
CA VAL A 275 3.74 -10.37 -15.50
C VAL A 275 3.67 -10.07 -14.01
N CYS A 276 2.66 -10.60 -13.33
CA CYS A 276 2.53 -10.45 -11.88
C CYS A 276 3.73 -11.02 -11.11
N GLY A 277 4.21 -12.20 -11.49
CA GLY A 277 5.38 -12.84 -10.86
C GLY A 277 6.68 -12.07 -11.08
N SER A 278 6.92 -11.57 -12.30
CA SER A 278 8.07 -10.72 -12.61
C SER A 278 8.03 -9.40 -11.86
N ALA A 279 6.87 -8.77 -11.78
CA ALA A 279 6.63 -7.56 -11.00
C ALA A 279 6.87 -7.79 -9.51
N PHE A 280 6.43 -8.93 -8.95
CA PHE A 280 6.74 -9.30 -7.56
C PHE A 280 8.25 -9.41 -7.33
N THR A 281 8.97 -10.07 -8.23
CA THR A 281 10.42 -10.25 -8.11
C THR A 281 11.14 -8.90 -8.08
N ARG A 282 10.74 -7.95 -8.92
CA ARG A 282 11.30 -6.59 -8.97
C ARG A 282 11.01 -5.80 -7.68
N ASN A 283 9.81 -5.92 -7.12
CA ASN A 283 9.39 -5.17 -5.94
C ASN A 283 9.73 -5.83 -4.60
N ARG A 284 10.35 -7.03 -4.59
CA ARG A 284 10.60 -7.80 -3.36
C ARG A 284 11.38 -7.01 -2.31
N GLU A 285 12.38 -6.23 -2.72
CA GLU A 285 13.19 -5.40 -1.81
C GLU A 285 12.42 -4.24 -1.18
N ALA A 286 11.27 -3.87 -1.76
CA ALA A 286 10.44 -2.82 -1.23
C ALA A 286 9.73 -3.20 0.08
N PHE A 287 9.55 -4.51 0.38
CA PHE A 287 8.83 -4.92 1.57
C PHE A 287 9.64 -4.73 2.84
N ASN A 288 9.01 -4.10 3.84
CA ASN A 288 9.64 -3.86 5.14
C ASN A 288 9.45 -5.04 6.08
N HIS A 289 10.52 -5.83 6.28
CA HIS A 289 10.48 -7.06 7.06
C HIS A 289 10.37 -6.87 8.58
N THR A 290 10.43 -5.64 9.07
CA THR A 290 10.37 -5.34 10.50
C THR A 290 9.01 -4.79 10.93
N GLY A 291 8.20 -4.29 10.02
CA GLY A 291 6.99 -3.53 10.30
C GLY A 291 7.25 -2.14 10.87
N LYS A 292 8.52 -1.73 11.06
CA LYS A 292 8.93 -0.54 11.83
C LYS A 292 9.36 0.61 10.94
N PHE A 293 9.06 1.81 11.40
CA PHE A 293 9.52 3.07 10.82
C PHE A 293 10.86 3.48 11.41
N THR A 294 11.64 4.25 10.65
CA THR A 294 12.77 5.01 11.18
C THR A 294 12.47 6.52 11.05
N MET A 295 13.08 7.32 11.94
CA MET A 295 12.93 8.77 11.86
C MET A 295 13.50 9.31 10.52
N GLU A 296 14.62 8.74 10.05
CA GLU A 296 15.23 9.10 8.78
C GLU A 296 14.27 8.91 7.59
N GLN A 297 13.52 7.79 7.56
CA GLN A 297 12.47 7.57 6.56
C GLN A 297 11.39 8.65 6.63
N ALA A 298 10.94 9.00 7.83
CA ALA A 298 9.92 10.02 8.04
C ALA A 298 10.41 11.42 7.60
N GLU A 299 11.66 11.76 7.90
CA GLU A 299 12.31 13.00 7.47
C GLU A 299 12.43 13.10 5.96
N THR A 300 12.80 12.00 5.28
CA THR A 300 12.86 11.93 3.81
C THR A 300 11.48 12.21 3.20
N VAL A 301 10.42 11.61 3.74
CA VAL A 301 9.05 11.86 3.28
C VAL A 301 8.63 13.30 3.53
N LYS A 302 8.88 13.86 4.71
CA LYS A 302 8.61 15.27 5.02
C LYS A 302 9.34 16.22 4.07
N LYS A 303 10.64 15.98 3.83
CA LYS A 303 11.46 16.78 2.91
C LYS A 303 10.91 16.74 1.48
N MET A 304 10.50 15.56 1.01
CA MET A 304 9.89 15.39 -0.31
C MET A 304 8.61 16.23 -0.41
N LEU A 305 7.71 16.11 0.54
CA LEU A 305 6.43 16.85 0.55
C LEU A 305 6.67 18.36 0.63
N ALA A 306 7.56 18.82 1.51
CA ALA A 306 7.92 20.24 1.65
C ALA A 306 8.54 20.83 0.38
N GLY A 307 9.18 20.01 -0.45
CA GLY A 307 9.78 20.42 -1.72
C GLY A 307 8.79 20.97 -2.74
N PHE A 308 7.53 20.57 -2.66
CA PHE A 308 6.48 21.01 -3.60
C PHE A 308 5.19 21.54 -2.93
N ASP A 309 5.05 21.40 -1.61
CA ASP A 309 3.91 21.95 -0.87
C ASP A 309 4.37 22.98 0.17
N PRO A 310 4.23 24.30 -0.14
CA PRO A 310 4.63 25.37 0.77
C PRO A 310 3.91 25.32 2.12
N ALA A 311 2.70 24.78 2.19
CA ALA A 311 1.96 24.65 3.45
C ALA A 311 2.64 23.63 4.38
N ILE A 312 3.15 22.52 3.84
CA ILE A 312 3.91 21.53 4.61
C ILE A 312 5.28 22.09 5.01
N ALA A 313 5.95 22.84 4.12
CA ALA A 313 7.20 23.50 4.44
C ALA A 313 7.06 24.51 5.60
N ALA A 314 5.96 25.27 5.62
CA ALA A 314 5.69 26.27 6.64
C ALA A 314 5.18 25.68 7.97
N ALA A 315 4.48 24.55 7.93
CA ALA A 315 3.81 23.96 9.10
C ALA A 315 4.76 23.40 10.16
N ASN A 316 6.06 23.26 9.87
CA ASN A 316 7.05 22.65 10.76
C ASN A 316 6.54 21.38 11.48
N VAL A 317 5.98 20.45 10.71
CA VAL A 317 5.31 19.23 11.22
C VAL A 317 6.24 18.47 12.17
N ASP A 318 5.76 18.22 13.39
CA ASP A 318 6.36 17.25 14.30
C ASP A 318 6.08 15.83 13.78
N LEU A 319 7.14 15.05 13.53
CA LEU A 319 7.04 13.71 12.98
C LEU A 319 6.77 12.65 14.05
N VAL A 320 7.08 12.91 15.31
CA VAL A 320 6.93 11.93 16.40
C VAL A 320 5.52 11.35 16.49
N PRO A 321 4.42 12.15 16.46
CA PRO A 321 3.06 11.61 16.54
C PRO A 321 2.54 11.02 15.24
N THR A 322 3.26 11.15 14.11
CA THR A 322 2.80 10.68 12.79
C THR A 322 2.97 9.17 12.60
N PHE A 323 3.78 8.52 13.42
CA PHE A 323 3.94 7.07 13.44
C PHE A 323 4.25 6.54 14.84
N THR A 324 4.09 5.23 15.02
CA THR A 324 4.50 4.50 16.22
C THR A 324 5.00 3.10 15.91
N ASN A 325 6.05 2.65 16.61
CA ASN A 325 6.59 1.30 16.50
C ASN A 325 6.20 0.38 17.67
N ARG A 326 5.34 0.86 18.58
CA ARG A 326 4.99 0.09 19.79
C ARG A 326 3.96 -1.01 19.54
N LEU A 327 3.36 -1.03 18.35
CA LEU A 327 2.31 -1.99 17.98
C LEU A 327 2.77 -3.02 16.95
N SER A 328 3.95 -2.84 16.34
CA SER A 328 4.55 -3.71 15.34
C SER A 328 5.75 -4.47 15.88
#